data_1c980b815fc245814010d42f2d63f41f
#
_entry.id   1c980b815fc245814010d42f2d63f41f
#
_cell.length_a   1.000
_cell.length_b   1.000
_cell.length_c   1.000
_cell.angle_alpha   90.00
_cell.angle_beta   90.00
_cell.angle_gamma   90.00
#
_symmetry.space_group_name_H-M   'P 1'
#
loop_
_entity.id
_entity.type
_entity.pdbx_description
1 polymer ?
#
loop_
_entity_poly.entity_id
_entity_poly.type
_entity_poly.pdbx_seq_one_letter_code
_entity_poly.pdbx_strand_id
1 'polypeptide(L)'
;LRIRNKIRLIVSLILIVLTFLAIIIPRQGTSQVNYKPFKVSYGDTYWQIAKQLQEQGYRPRADIRDIVHELVQKSGIKAHELKDGDTILIPDIKGD
;
A
#
# COMPACT_ATOMS: atom_id res chain seq x y z
N LEU A 1 10.97 17.17 47.53
CA LEU A 1 11.23 15.78 47.49
C LEU A 1 10.20 15.01 46.72
N ARG A 2 9.04 15.03 47.27
CA ARG A 2 7.94 14.33 46.64
C ARG A 2 7.57 14.98 45.33
N ILE A 3 7.72 16.26 45.22
CA ILE A 3 7.47 16.97 44.00
C ILE A 3 8.46 16.51 42.92
N ARG A 4 9.70 16.31 43.32
CA ARG A 4 10.70 15.81 42.41
C ARG A 4 10.33 14.44 41.87
N ASN A 5 9.91 13.55 42.75
CA ASN A 5 9.56 12.21 42.33
C ASN A 5 8.35 12.22 41.38
N LYS A 6 7.39 13.08 41.67
CA LYS A 6 6.22 13.21 40.81
C LYS A 6 6.61 13.72 39.46
N ILE A 7 7.50 14.70 39.41
CA ILE A 7 7.94 15.25 38.14
C ILE A 7 8.67 14.19 37.35
N ARG A 8 9.53 13.43 38.02
CA ARG A 8 10.24 12.35 37.32
C ARG A 8 9.28 11.30 36.79
N LEU A 9 8.27 10.95 37.56
CA LEU A 9 7.27 9.99 37.13
C LEU A 9 6.50 10.51 35.94
N ILE A 10 6.11 11.77 36.00
CA ILE A 10 5.36 12.37 34.92
C ILE A 10 6.19 12.42 33.61
N VAL A 11 7.44 12.84 33.76
CA VAL A 11 8.34 12.89 32.60
C VAL A 11 8.56 11.50 32.01
N SER A 12 8.74 10.53 32.91
CA SER A 12 8.93 9.15 32.45
C SER A 12 7.71 8.65 31.72
N LEU A 13 6.53 8.94 32.22
CA LEU A 13 5.30 8.52 31.56
C LEU A 13 5.16 9.18 30.19
N ILE A 14 5.47 10.47 30.11
CA ILE A 14 5.39 11.19 28.87
C ILE A 14 6.33 10.58 27.83
N LEU A 15 7.55 10.26 28.25
CA LEU A 15 8.50 9.64 27.35
C LEU A 15 8.02 8.29 26.84
N ILE A 16 7.45 7.50 27.73
CA ILE A 16 6.93 6.19 27.34
C ILE A 16 5.79 6.34 26.34
N VAL A 17 4.89 7.27 26.60
CA VAL A 17 3.76 7.51 25.73
C VAL A 17 4.23 7.99 24.36
N LEU A 18 5.20 8.90 24.33
CA LEU A 18 5.72 9.40 23.07
C LEU A 18 6.39 8.30 22.28
N THR A 19 7.15 7.45 22.96
CA THR A 19 7.79 6.33 22.28
C THR A 19 6.74 5.37 21.72
N PHE A 20 5.73 5.10 22.51
CA PHE A 20 4.67 4.20 22.12
C PHE A 20 3.93 4.73 20.90
N LEU A 21 3.62 6.02 20.91
CA LEU A 21 2.95 6.65 19.77
C LEU A 21 3.80 6.60 18.52
N ALA A 22 5.10 6.80 18.69
CA ALA A 22 6.00 6.73 17.52
C ALA A 22 6.01 5.34 16.90
N ILE A 23 5.81 4.32 17.70
CA ILE A 23 5.77 2.96 17.19
C ILE A 23 4.44 2.68 16.50
N ILE A 24 3.35 3.16 17.08
CA ILE A 24 2.02 2.87 16.57
C ILE A 24 1.73 3.65 15.31
N ILE A 25 2.17 4.90 15.22
CA ILE A 25 1.90 5.70 14.04
C ILE A 25 2.65 5.12 12.85
N PRO A 26 1.92 4.71 11.80
CA PRO A 26 2.58 4.15 10.63
C PRO A 26 3.40 5.22 9.93
N ARG A 27 4.53 4.82 9.44
CA ARG A 27 5.38 5.73 8.70
C ARG A 27 4.78 5.92 7.33
N GLN A 28 4.38 7.11 7.09
CA GLN A 28 3.74 7.44 5.83
C GLN A 28 4.77 7.95 4.86
N GLY A 29 4.52 7.71 3.60
CA GLY A 29 5.29 8.28 2.54
C GLY A 29 6.47 7.48 2.09
N THR A 30 6.86 6.45 2.81
CA THR A 30 8.04 5.70 2.41
C THR A 30 7.72 4.62 1.40
N SER A 31 6.51 4.10 1.43
CA SER A 31 6.16 3.03 0.50
C SER A 31 4.72 3.15 0.07
N GLN A 32 4.20 4.33 0.11
CA GLN A 32 2.84 4.53 -0.36
C GLN A 32 2.81 4.47 -1.86
N VAL A 33 2.01 3.55 -2.35
CA VAL A 33 1.78 3.44 -3.77
C VAL A 33 0.41 4.06 -4.06
N ASN A 34 0.40 5.05 -4.92
CA ASN A 34 -0.85 5.64 -5.36
C ASN A 34 -1.47 4.76 -6.41
N TYR A 35 -2.77 4.66 -6.36
CA TYR A 35 -3.51 3.85 -7.32
C TYR A 35 -4.35 4.76 -8.19
N LYS A 36 -4.49 4.39 -9.44
CA LYS A 36 -5.29 5.13 -10.39
C LYS A 36 -6.29 4.20 -11.07
N PRO A 37 -7.42 4.72 -11.51
CA PRO A 37 -8.38 3.88 -12.24
C PRO A 37 -7.84 3.50 -13.60
N PHE A 38 -8.11 2.29 -14.00
CA PHE A 38 -7.72 1.77 -15.29
C PHE A 38 -8.92 1.05 -15.88
N LYS A 39 -9.30 1.46 -17.07
CA LYS A 39 -10.43 0.83 -17.74
C LYS A 39 -9.94 -0.38 -18.52
N VAL A 40 -10.54 -1.50 -18.24
CA VAL A 40 -10.14 -2.77 -18.85
C VAL A 40 -10.67 -2.83 -20.28
N SER A 41 -9.78 -3.16 -21.20
CA SER A 41 -10.16 -3.33 -22.60
C SER A 41 -10.47 -4.78 -22.89
N TYR A 42 -11.11 -5.00 -24.01
CA TYR A 42 -11.48 -6.35 -24.41
C TYR A 42 -10.24 -7.25 -24.50
N GLY A 43 -10.32 -8.38 -23.83
CA GLY A 43 -9.20 -9.33 -23.81
C GLY A 43 -8.16 -9.10 -22.75
N ASP A 44 -8.26 -7.99 -22.03
CA ASP A 44 -7.31 -7.74 -20.96
C ASP A 44 -7.59 -8.65 -19.78
N THR A 45 -6.53 -9.10 -19.13
CA THR A 45 -6.61 -9.89 -17.92
C THR A 45 -5.72 -9.26 -16.86
N TYR A 46 -5.99 -9.62 -15.60
CA TYR A 46 -5.11 -9.17 -14.52
C TYR A 46 -3.66 -9.60 -14.78
N TRP A 47 -3.48 -10.79 -15.33
CA TRP A 47 -2.14 -11.30 -15.60
C TRP A 47 -1.40 -10.39 -16.57
N GLN A 48 -2.06 -10.04 -17.67
CA GLN A 48 -1.44 -9.16 -18.66
C GLN A 48 -1.16 -7.79 -18.10
N ILE A 49 -2.09 -7.25 -17.32
CA ILE A 49 -1.91 -5.95 -16.71
C ILE A 49 -0.73 -5.99 -15.74
N ALA A 50 -0.67 -7.05 -14.92
CA ALA A 50 0.44 -7.20 -13.99
C ALA A 50 1.76 -7.32 -14.72
N LYS A 51 1.79 -8.06 -15.83
CA LYS A 51 3.00 -8.22 -16.59
C LYS A 51 3.47 -6.90 -17.17
N GLN A 52 2.55 -6.11 -17.69
CA GLN A 52 2.89 -4.79 -18.22
C GLN A 52 3.43 -3.88 -17.12
N LEU A 53 2.80 -3.91 -15.94
CA LEU A 53 3.27 -3.12 -14.83
C LEU A 53 4.69 -3.51 -14.44
N GLN A 54 4.96 -4.80 -14.42
CA GLN A 54 6.30 -5.26 -14.07
C GLN A 54 7.32 -4.83 -15.13
N GLU A 55 6.94 -4.85 -16.36
CA GLU A 55 7.82 -4.39 -17.45
C GLU A 55 8.11 -2.91 -17.34
N GLN A 56 7.18 -2.16 -16.77
CA GLN A 56 7.38 -0.73 -16.53
C GLN A 56 8.19 -0.44 -15.28
N GLY A 57 8.58 -1.46 -14.57
CA GLY A 57 9.42 -1.31 -13.40
C GLY A 57 8.74 -1.50 -12.08
N TYR A 58 7.47 -1.82 -12.08
CA TYR A 58 6.74 -2.01 -10.84
C TYR A 58 7.09 -3.39 -10.27
N ARG A 59 7.68 -3.40 -9.08
CA ARG A 59 8.05 -4.63 -8.37
C ARG A 59 8.75 -5.63 -9.30
N PRO A 60 9.86 -5.23 -9.91
CA PRO A 60 10.48 -6.05 -10.97
C PRO A 60 10.97 -7.42 -10.48
N ARG A 61 11.17 -7.56 -9.17
CA ARG A 61 11.63 -8.84 -8.62
C ARG A 61 10.51 -9.67 -8.04
N ALA A 62 9.31 -9.16 -8.05
CA ALA A 62 8.18 -9.88 -7.48
C ALA A 62 7.65 -10.89 -8.49
N ASP A 63 6.99 -11.91 -7.96
CA ASP A 63 6.27 -12.84 -8.80
C ASP A 63 5.05 -12.12 -9.37
N ILE A 64 4.74 -12.40 -10.62
CA ILE A 64 3.57 -11.79 -11.25
C ILE A 64 2.30 -12.12 -10.49
N ARG A 65 2.25 -13.30 -9.90
CA ARG A 65 1.08 -13.70 -9.11
C ARG A 65 0.84 -12.75 -7.94
N ASP A 66 1.91 -12.28 -7.32
CA ASP A 66 1.77 -11.34 -6.22
C ASP A 66 1.17 -10.02 -6.70
N ILE A 67 1.60 -9.57 -7.85
CA ILE A 67 1.05 -8.34 -8.44
C ILE A 67 -0.41 -8.54 -8.80
N VAL A 68 -0.75 -9.67 -9.40
CA VAL A 68 -2.14 -9.98 -9.72
C VAL A 68 -2.99 -9.98 -8.47
N HIS A 69 -2.50 -10.61 -7.41
CA HIS A 69 -3.23 -10.67 -6.15
C HIS A 69 -3.48 -9.27 -5.59
N GLU A 70 -2.48 -8.42 -5.68
CA GLU A 70 -2.61 -7.04 -5.23
C GLU A 70 -3.68 -6.31 -6.04
N LEU A 71 -3.67 -6.46 -7.35
CA LEU A 71 -4.65 -5.81 -8.20
C LEU A 71 -6.07 -6.27 -7.88
N VAL A 72 -6.25 -7.57 -7.68
CA VAL A 72 -7.54 -8.12 -7.36
C VAL A 72 -8.05 -7.56 -6.03
N GLN A 73 -7.17 -7.51 -5.04
CA GLN A 73 -7.57 -7.01 -3.73
C GLN A 73 -7.94 -5.54 -3.77
N LYS A 74 -7.18 -4.75 -4.50
CA LYS A 74 -7.44 -3.31 -4.56
C LYS A 74 -8.66 -2.99 -5.39
N SER A 75 -8.90 -3.77 -6.43
CA SER A 75 -10.02 -3.52 -7.32
C SER A 75 -11.33 -4.11 -6.82
N GLY A 76 -11.26 -5.18 -6.05
CA GLY A 76 -12.45 -5.83 -5.54
C GLY A 76 -13.18 -6.68 -6.55
N ILE A 77 -12.63 -6.87 -7.73
CA ILE A 77 -13.23 -7.68 -8.77
C ILE A 77 -12.37 -8.93 -8.94
N LYS A 78 -12.99 -10.08 -8.84
CA LYS A 78 -12.28 -11.34 -9.01
C LYS A 78 -11.84 -11.52 -10.45
N ALA A 79 -10.75 -12.27 -10.62
CA ALA A 79 -10.18 -12.43 -11.95
C ALA A 79 -11.18 -12.99 -12.96
N HIS A 80 -11.98 -13.96 -12.54
CA HIS A 80 -12.93 -14.58 -13.45
C HIS A 80 -14.17 -13.73 -13.67
N GLU A 81 -14.33 -12.66 -12.93
CA GLU A 81 -15.46 -11.73 -13.09
C GLU A 81 -15.06 -10.47 -13.85
N LEU A 82 -13.80 -10.36 -14.22
CA LEU A 82 -13.32 -9.17 -14.91
C LEU A 82 -13.85 -9.17 -16.36
N LYS A 83 -14.46 -8.05 -16.71
CA LYS A 83 -15.02 -7.88 -18.05
C LYS A 83 -14.48 -6.61 -18.68
N ASP A 84 -14.54 -6.54 -20.00
CA ASP A 84 -14.16 -5.32 -20.68
C ASP A 84 -15.09 -4.19 -20.26
N GLY A 85 -14.52 -3.02 -20.11
CA GLY A 85 -15.26 -1.86 -19.60
C GLY A 85 -15.23 -1.72 -18.10
N ASP A 86 -14.82 -2.76 -17.37
CA ASP A 86 -14.66 -2.65 -15.93
C ASP A 86 -13.52 -1.71 -15.58
N THR A 87 -13.66 -1.05 -14.45
CA THR A 87 -12.61 -0.17 -13.95
C THR A 87 -11.94 -0.83 -12.77
N ILE A 88 -10.64 -0.99 -12.86
CA ILE A 88 -9.85 -1.54 -11.76
C ILE A 88 -8.86 -0.49 -11.29
N LEU A 89 -8.25 -0.75 -10.15
CA LEU A 89 -7.22 0.12 -9.61
C LEU A 89 -5.87 -0.50 -9.86
N ILE A 90 -5.00 0.27 -10.49
CA ILE A 90 -3.63 -0.16 -10.73
C ILE A 90 -2.68 0.81 -10.06
N PRO A 91 -1.48 0.36 -9.66
CA PRO A 91 -0.50 1.28 -9.09
C PRO A 91 -0.07 2.30 -10.12
N ASP A 92 0.04 3.53 -9.66
CA ASP A 92 0.51 4.61 -10.50
C ASP A 92 2.03 4.63 -10.48
N ILE A 93 2.62 4.09 -11.50
CA ILE A 93 4.07 4.00 -11.59
C ILE A 93 4.60 5.20 -12.35
N LYS A 94 4.19 6.33 -11.99
CA LYS A 94 4.75 7.47 -12.62
C LYS A 94 6.18 7.58 -12.26
N GLY A 95 7.00 7.22 -13.12
CA GLY A 95 8.40 7.21 -12.86
C GLY A 95 9.01 8.58 -12.67
N ASP A 96 8.28 9.57 -12.76
CA ASP A 96 8.86 10.92 -12.59
C ASP A 96 8.64 11.54 -11.24
#